data_b6aedbccb8d0d755edb0bb41d0c4fc0c
#
_entry.id   b6aedbccb8d0d755edb0bb41d0c4fc0c
#
_cell.length_a   1.000
_cell.length_b   1.000
_cell.length_c   1.000
_cell.angle_alpha   90.00
_cell.angle_beta   90.00
_cell.angle_gamma   90.00
#
_symmetry.space_group_name_H-M   'P 1'
#
loop_
_entity.id
_entity.type
_entity.pdbx_description
1 polymer ?
#
loop_
_entity_poly.entity_id
_entity_poly.type
_entity_poly.pdbx_seq_one_letter_code
_entity_poly.pdbx_strand_id
1 'polypeptide(L)'
;MEAKSGFTFKRVREQMVEMLLEMGIKDFRVLDAMSQIARHQFLDEAFWSRAYENRSLTIGYKQTISQPYIVARMTELLIEKASGRGKIFKKIIDIGSGSGYQSAILSFFAEEVIGIERIKPLVSKS
;
A
#
# COMPACT_ATOMS: atom_id res chain seq x y z
N MET A 1 -18.97 13.58 -7.78
CA MET A 1 -19.54 12.85 -7.36
C MET A 1 -19.26 12.38 -6.07
N GLU A 2 -19.72 12.81 -5.24
CA GLU A 2 -19.53 12.50 -3.96
C GLU A 2 -20.06 11.21 -3.63
N ALA A 3 -20.69 10.62 -4.55
CA ALA A 3 -21.15 9.28 -4.33
C ALA A 3 -20.02 8.36 -3.88
N LYS A 4 -18.80 8.71 -4.23
CA LYS A 4 -17.66 7.93 -3.78
C LYS A 4 -17.23 8.39 -2.41
N SER A 5 -18.06 8.19 -1.46
CA SER A 5 -17.76 8.56 -0.09
C SER A 5 -16.74 7.62 0.52
N GLY A 6 -16.23 8.01 1.68
CA GLY A 6 -15.31 7.15 2.42
C GLY A 6 -15.91 5.79 2.77
N PHE A 7 -17.23 5.75 2.97
CA PHE A 7 -17.91 4.49 3.26
C PHE A 7 -17.79 3.52 2.08
N THR A 8 -18.01 4.00 0.85
CA THR A 8 -17.90 3.17 -0.34
C THR A 8 -16.49 2.62 -0.48
N PHE A 9 -15.48 3.47 -0.33
CA PHE A 9 -14.10 3.03 -0.47
C PHE A 9 -13.70 2.07 0.66
N LYS A 10 -14.22 2.27 1.85
CA LYS A 10 -13.93 1.38 2.95
C LYS A 10 -14.41 -0.03 2.64
N ARG A 11 -15.60 -0.16 2.07
CA ARG A 11 -16.16 -1.46 1.73
C ARG A 11 -15.32 -2.16 0.67
N VAL A 12 -14.95 -1.43 -0.38
CA VAL A 12 -14.15 -2.01 -1.47
C VAL A 12 -12.76 -2.40 -0.94
N ARG A 13 -12.21 -1.59 -0.04
CA ARG A 13 -10.93 -1.91 0.58
C ARG A 13 -11.00 -3.19 1.41
N GLU A 14 -12.11 -3.38 2.13
CA GLU A 14 -12.31 -4.61 2.90
C GLU A 14 -12.39 -5.82 1.99
N GLN A 15 -13.04 -5.66 0.82
CA GLN A 15 -13.10 -6.73 -0.16
C GLN A 15 -11.71 -7.06 -0.71
N MET A 16 -10.87 -6.05 -0.89
CA MET A 16 -9.48 -6.27 -1.32
C MET A 16 -8.73 -7.10 -0.28
N VAL A 17 -8.91 -6.79 1.00
CA VAL A 17 -8.23 -7.53 2.07
C VAL A 17 -8.70 -8.99 2.09
N GLU A 18 -10.00 -9.23 1.91
CA GLU A 18 -10.52 -10.60 1.83
C GLU A 18 -9.92 -11.35 0.64
N MET A 19 -9.79 -10.67 -0.49
CA MET A 19 -9.15 -11.26 -1.66
C MET A 19 -7.70 -11.66 -1.37
N LEU A 20 -6.97 -10.78 -0.68
CA LEU A 20 -5.58 -11.07 -0.33
C LEU A 20 -5.48 -12.29 0.58
N LEU A 21 -6.39 -12.41 1.53
CA LEU A 21 -6.43 -13.59 2.39
C LEU A 21 -6.65 -14.84 1.57
N GLU A 22 -7.60 -14.81 0.62
CA GLU A 22 -7.87 -15.95 -0.25
C GLU A 22 -6.70 -16.28 -1.15
N MET A 23 -5.90 -15.29 -1.52
CA MET A 23 -4.72 -15.49 -2.35
C MET A 23 -3.52 -16.02 -1.58
N GLY A 24 -3.65 -16.17 -0.27
CA GLY A 24 -2.61 -16.80 0.53
C GLY A 24 -1.81 -15.89 1.44
N ILE A 25 -2.18 -14.62 1.54
CA ILE A 25 -1.53 -13.74 2.52
C ILE A 25 -2.01 -14.18 3.90
N LYS A 26 -1.08 -14.61 4.75
CA LYS A 26 -1.42 -15.22 6.04
C LYS A 26 -1.14 -14.32 7.24
N ASP A 27 -0.26 -13.36 7.09
CA ASP A 27 0.15 -12.53 8.22
C ASP A 27 -0.90 -11.44 8.46
N PHE A 28 -1.62 -11.55 9.56
CA PHE A 28 -2.67 -10.61 9.88
C PHE A 28 -2.16 -9.19 10.11
N ARG A 29 -0.88 -9.04 10.45
CA ARG A 29 -0.30 -7.71 10.59
C ARG A 29 -0.31 -6.98 9.26
N VAL A 30 -0.04 -7.71 8.16
CA VAL A 30 -0.07 -7.15 6.81
C VAL A 30 -1.50 -6.82 6.41
N LEU A 31 -2.41 -7.76 6.62
CA LEU A 31 -3.81 -7.55 6.26
C LEU A 31 -4.41 -6.37 7.02
N ASP A 32 -4.06 -6.25 8.28
CA ASP A 32 -4.55 -5.14 9.11
C ASP A 32 -4.01 -3.80 8.60
N ALA A 33 -2.72 -3.73 8.30
CA ALA A 33 -2.13 -2.50 7.78
C ALA A 33 -2.81 -2.09 6.47
N MET A 34 -3.02 -3.03 5.57
CA MET A 34 -3.63 -2.72 4.28
C MET A 34 -5.11 -2.35 4.40
N SER A 35 -5.77 -2.79 5.46
CA SER A 35 -7.15 -2.38 5.70
C SER A 35 -7.26 -0.94 6.16
N GLN A 36 -6.16 -0.35 6.64
CA GLN A 36 -6.18 0.99 7.21
C GLN A 36 -5.70 2.09 6.27
N ILE A 37 -5.07 1.73 5.13
CA ILE A 37 -4.52 2.71 4.21
C ILE A 37 -5.46 2.89 3.02
N ALA A 38 -5.81 4.14 2.73
CA ALA A 38 -6.70 4.47 1.63
C ALA A 38 -5.90 4.49 0.32
N ARG A 39 -5.78 3.33 -0.31
CA ARG A 39 -4.98 3.16 -1.53
C ARG A 39 -5.38 4.13 -2.64
N HIS A 40 -6.70 4.40 -2.78
CA HIS A 40 -7.17 5.28 -3.84
C HIS A 40 -6.59 6.68 -3.74
N GLN A 41 -6.23 7.13 -2.54
CA GLN A 41 -5.68 8.47 -2.37
C GLN A 41 -4.24 8.59 -2.87
N PHE A 42 -3.63 7.49 -3.24
CA PHE A 42 -2.30 7.50 -3.85
C PHE A 42 -2.36 7.48 -5.38
N LEU A 43 -3.57 7.65 -5.94
CA LEU A 43 -3.83 7.60 -7.37
C LEU A 43 -4.61 8.84 -7.80
N ASP A 44 -4.50 9.20 -9.09
CA ASP A 44 -5.36 10.22 -9.64
C ASP A 44 -6.82 9.76 -9.57
N GLU A 45 -7.71 10.72 -9.41
CA GLU A 45 -9.13 10.43 -9.25
C GLU A 45 -9.69 9.59 -10.39
N ALA A 46 -9.14 9.73 -11.60
CA ALA A 46 -9.56 8.94 -12.75
C ALA A 46 -9.44 7.43 -12.51
N PHE A 47 -8.57 7.00 -11.59
CA PHE A 47 -8.35 5.59 -11.31
C PHE A 47 -9.02 5.10 -10.03
N TRP A 48 -9.75 5.97 -9.33
CA TRP A 48 -10.30 5.60 -8.02
C TRP A 48 -11.24 4.39 -8.08
N SER A 49 -12.00 4.25 -9.17
CA SER A 49 -12.95 3.13 -9.29
C SER A 49 -12.24 1.79 -9.40
N ARG A 50 -10.95 1.78 -9.74
CA ARG A 50 -10.15 0.56 -9.90
C ARG A 50 -9.06 0.43 -8.85
N ALA A 51 -9.04 1.33 -7.88
CA ALA A 51 -7.92 1.46 -6.97
C ALA A 51 -7.66 0.21 -6.12
N TYR A 52 -8.71 -0.57 -5.86
CA TYR A 52 -8.59 -1.74 -4.99
C TYR A 52 -8.61 -3.07 -5.74
N GLU A 53 -8.60 -3.02 -7.07
CA GLU A 53 -8.45 -4.23 -7.87
C GLU A 53 -7.01 -4.73 -7.78
N ASN A 54 -6.84 -6.05 -7.93
CA ASN A 54 -5.49 -6.61 -7.84
C ASN A 54 -4.74 -6.43 -9.16
N ARG A 55 -4.35 -5.19 -9.42
CA ARG A 55 -3.61 -4.82 -10.63
C ARG A 55 -2.71 -3.64 -10.31
N SER A 56 -1.65 -3.47 -11.10
CA SER A 56 -0.87 -2.26 -11.05
C SER A 56 -1.58 -1.18 -11.87
N LEU A 57 -1.39 0.07 -11.50
CA LEU A 57 -1.98 1.21 -12.19
C LEU A 57 -0.91 2.28 -12.37
N THR A 58 -1.05 3.07 -13.43
CA THR A 58 -0.07 4.10 -13.72
C THR A 58 -0.19 5.26 -12.74
N ILE A 59 0.96 5.82 -12.34
CA ILE A 59 1.01 7.04 -11.53
C ILE A 59 1.71 8.15 -12.31
N GLY A 60 1.90 7.96 -13.64
CA GLY A 60 2.60 8.92 -14.49
C GLY A 60 4.08 8.59 -14.57
N TYR A 61 4.78 9.31 -15.46
CA TYR A 61 6.23 9.18 -15.59
C TYR A 61 6.68 7.76 -15.88
N LYS A 62 5.83 6.98 -16.58
CA LYS A 62 6.09 5.58 -16.93
C LYS A 62 6.31 4.70 -15.70
N GLN A 63 5.72 5.10 -14.57
CA GLN A 63 5.78 4.34 -13.33
C GLN A 63 4.40 3.85 -12.94
N THR A 64 4.35 2.86 -12.07
CA THR A 64 3.08 2.29 -11.60
C THR A 64 3.10 2.12 -10.09
N ILE A 65 1.90 2.10 -9.51
CA ILE A 65 1.71 1.59 -8.16
C ILE A 65 1.55 0.08 -8.31
N SER A 66 2.28 -0.69 -7.51
CA SER A 66 2.25 -2.15 -7.63
C SER A 66 0.88 -2.69 -7.23
N GLN A 67 0.49 -3.84 -7.81
CA GLN A 67 -0.78 -4.46 -7.47
C GLN A 67 -0.81 -4.83 -5.98
N PRO A 68 -2.00 -4.83 -5.37
CA PRO A 68 -2.11 -5.09 -3.93
C PRO A 68 -1.44 -6.37 -3.45
N TYR A 69 -1.58 -7.46 -4.19
CA TYR A 69 -0.95 -8.72 -3.78
C TYR A 69 0.57 -8.59 -3.66
N ILE A 70 1.20 -7.88 -4.62
CA ILE A 70 2.65 -7.71 -4.59
C ILE A 70 3.06 -6.89 -3.36
N VAL A 71 2.35 -5.80 -3.08
CA VAL A 71 2.63 -4.99 -1.89
C VAL A 71 2.50 -5.84 -0.63
N ALA A 72 1.41 -6.60 -0.53
CA ALA A 72 1.15 -7.42 0.63
C ALA A 72 2.21 -8.51 0.80
N ARG A 73 2.57 -9.18 -0.31
CA ARG A 73 3.52 -10.30 -0.23
C ARG A 73 4.92 -9.81 0.10
N MET A 74 5.34 -8.70 -0.48
CA MET A 74 6.66 -8.14 -0.17
C MET A 74 6.74 -7.74 1.30
N THR A 75 5.68 -7.13 1.81
CA THR A 75 5.63 -6.75 3.23
C THR A 75 5.66 -7.99 4.11
N GLU A 76 4.88 -9.02 3.75
CA GLU A 76 4.82 -10.27 4.50
C GLU A 76 6.20 -10.92 4.59
N LEU A 77 6.91 -10.96 3.46
CA LEU A 77 8.26 -11.53 3.43
C LEU A 77 9.24 -10.73 4.30
N LEU A 78 9.09 -9.41 4.28
CA LEU A 78 9.97 -8.55 5.08
C LEU A 78 9.82 -8.81 6.57
N ILE A 79 8.59 -9.00 7.04
CA ILE A 79 8.33 -9.10 8.47
C ILE A 79 8.19 -10.53 8.97
N GLU A 80 8.32 -11.54 8.08
CA GLU A 80 7.95 -12.91 8.45
C GLU A 80 8.76 -13.47 9.61
N LYS A 81 10.01 -13.06 9.75
CA LYS A 81 10.86 -13.57 10.83
C LYS A 81 10.83 -12.70 12.08
N ALA A 82 10.10 -11.60 12.04
CA ALA A 82 9.97 -10.73 13.20
C ALA A 82 8.68 -11.08 13.94
N SER A 83 8.76 -11.16 15.26
CA SER A 83 7.58 -11.41 16.07
C SER A 83 7.08 -10.10 16.67
N GLY A 84 5.81 -10.10 17.08
CA GLY A 84 5.22 -8.94 17.70
C GLY A 84 4.48 -8.06 16.72
N ARG A 85 3.92 -6.98 17.23
CA ARG A 85 3.10 -6.06 16.45
C ARG A 85 3.70 -4.67 16.49
N GLY A 86 3.25 -3.82 15.57
CA GLY A 86 3.65 -2.42 15.55
C GLY A 86 5.06 -2.22 15.03
N LYS A 87 5.79 -1.33 15.65
CA LYS A 87 7.08 -0.84 15.14
C LYS A 87 8.20 -1.83 15.43
N ILE A 88 8.22 -2.93 14.67
CA ILE A 88 9.20 -4.00 14.88
C ILE A 88 10.57 -3.69 14.28
N PHE A 89 10.67 -2.68 13.42
CA PHE A 89 11.95 -2.22 12.89
C PHE A 89 12.19 -0.78 13.30
N LYS A 90 13.45 -0.41 13.47
CA LYS A 90 13.78 0.99 13.70
C LYS A 90 13.64 1.81 12.43
N LYS A 91 14.12 1.28 11.32
CA LYS A 91 14.16 2.03 10.06
C LYS A 91 13.99 1.09 8.89
N ILE A 92 13.20 1.50 7.93
CA ILE A 92 13.05 0.81 6.64
C ILE A 92 13.34 1.81 5.54
N ILE A 93 14.06 1.38 4.53
CA ILE A 93 14.33 2.20 3.35
C ILE A 93 13.54 1.60 2.19
N ASP A 94 12.71 2.43 1.56
CA ASP A 94 11.87 2.02 0.43
C ASP A 94 12.45 2.66 -0.83
N ILE A 95 13.15 1.86 -1.63
CA ILE A 95 13.79 2.34 -2.84
C ILE A 95 12.79 2.31 -3.99
N GLY A 96 12.68 3.44 -4.72
CA GLY A 96 11.69 3.57 -5.77
C GLY A 96 10.31 3.75 -5.16
N SER A 97 10.19 4.65 -4.18
CA SER A 97 8.94 4.79 -3.41
C SER A 97 7.73 5.22 -4.25
N GLY A 98 7.96 5.85 -5.39
CA GLY A 98 6.90 6.19 -6.33
C GLY A 98 5.78 7.00 -5.69
N SER A 99 4.59 6.41 -5.60
CA SER A 99 3.42 7.08 -5.04
C SER A 99 3.48 7.20 -3.52
N GLY A 100 4.32 6.41 -2.87
CA GLY A 100 4.38 6.38 -1.41
C GLY A 100 3.46 5.36 -0.76
N TYR A 101 2.70 4.58 -1.55
CA TYR A 101 1.76 3.62 -0.99
C TYR A 101 2.47 2.52 -0.18
N GLN A 102 3.52 1.93 -0.76
CA GLN A 102 4.28 0.90 -0.06
C GLN A 102 4.90 1.48 1.22
N SER A 103 5.44 2.69 1.14
CA SER A 103 6.01 3.35 2.33
C SER A 103 4.96 3.55 3.41
N ALA A 104 3.73 3.91 3.03
CA ALA A 104 2.63 4.07 3.99
C ALA A 104 2.32 2.76 4.69
N ILE A 105 2.29 1.64 3.94
CA ILE A 105 2.06 0.32 4.53
C ILE A 105 3.22 -0.02 5.49
N LEU A 106 4.44 0.22 5.06
CA LEU A 106 5.63 -0.10 5.87
C LEU A 106 5.69 0.73 7.15
N SER A 107 5.05 1.90 7.17
CA SER A 107 5.08 2.76 8.35
C SER A 107 4.43 2.12 9.57
N PHE A 108 3.62 1.08 9.38
CA PHE A 108 3.05 0.35 10.51
C PHE A 108 4.10 -0.52 11.21
N PHE A 109 5.24 -0.78 10.56
CA PHE A 109 6.22 -1.74 11.03
C PHE A 109 7.57 -1.13 11.40
N ALA A 110 7.75 0.16 11.22
CA ALA A 110 9.02 0.81 11.48
C ALA A 110 8.81 2.15 12.16
N GLU A 111 9.77 2.53 13.01
CA GLU A 111 9.73 3.85 13.63
C GLU A 111 9.95 4.94 12.59
N GLU A 112 10.73 4.61 11.55
CA GLU A 112 11.01 5.55 10.48
C GLU A 112 11.05 4.81 9.15
N VAL A 113 10.40 5.39 8.12
CA VAL A 113 10.48 4.87 6.75
C VAL A 113 11.03 6.00 5.87
N ILE A 114 12.09 5.69 5.13
CA ILE A 114 12.69 6.63 4.21
C ILE A 114 12.43 6.16 2.78
N GLY A 115 11.64 6.93 2.04
CA GLY A 115 11.40 6.64 0.63
C GLY A 115 12.45 7.32 -0.22
N ILE A 116 13.01 6.59 -1.17
CA ILE A 116 14.00 7.12 -2.09
C ILE A 116 13.43 6.99 -3.50
N GLU A 117 13.31 8.12 -4.19
CA GLU A 117 12.73 8.17 -5.50
C GLU A 117 13.55 9.10 -6.40
N ARG A 118 13.95 8.62 -7.57
CA ARG A 118 14.77 9.40 -8.50
C ARG A 118 13.95 10.35 -9.38
N ILE A 119 12.65 10.13 -9.48
CA ILE A 119 11.79 10.96 -10.32
C ILE A 119 11.22 12.09 -9.47
N LYS A 120 11.78 13.29 -9.62
CA LYS A 120 11.47 14.41 -8.73
C LYS A 120 10.00 14.73 -8.53
N PRO A 121 9.16 14.75 -9.57
CA PRO A 121 7.74 15.02 -9.34
C PRO A 121 7.06 14.00 -8.44
N LEU A 122 7.54 12.75 -8.42
CA LEU A 122 6.99 11.73 -7.54
C LEU A 122 7.47 11.91 -6.11
N VAL A 123 8.68 12.42 -5.92
CA VAL A 123 9.19 12.69 -4.58
C VAL A 123 8.25 13.65 -3.84
N SER A 124 7.81 14.70 -4.51
CA SER A 124 6.96 15.68 -3.86
C SER A 124 5.55 15.15 -3.59
N LYS A 125 5.14 14.04 -4.23
CA LYS A 125 3.86 13.40 -3.95
C LYS A 125 3.97 12.41 -2.80
N SER A 126 5.13 11.85 -2.62
CA SER A 126 5.33 10.88 -1.55
C SER A 126 5.42 11.58 -0.21
#